data_dcd698cf53b4f798f276a60149775ba8
#
_entry.id   dcd698cf53b4f798f276a60149775ba8
#
_cell.length_a   1.000
_cell.length_b   1.000
_cell.length_c   1.000
_cell.angle_alpha   90.00
_cell.angle_beta   90.00
_cell.angle_gamma   90.00
#
_symmetry.space_group_name_H-M   'P 1'
#
loop_
_entity.id
_entity.type
_entity.pdbx_description
1 polymer ?
#
loop_
_entity_poly.entity_id
_entity_poly.type
_entity_poly.pdbx_seq_one_letter_code
_entity_poly.pdbx_strand_id
1 'polypeptide(L)'
;MIPKPAFEVIEPDFGHSYTYQQFDEHNPNKVGVWHYHPEIELVYVNGGSGKRQIGSHVSYYTDGDLILIGSNLPHCGFTDVLTGNKSESVVQMKQDFLGNDFFNIPEMRKIQSLFQIASGGVAFTGSTKKKIGEKIEI
;
A
#
# COMPACT_ATOMS: atom_id res chain seq x y z
N MET A 1 -1.38 15.38 -20.29
CA MET A 1 -2.22 14.18 -20.38
C MET A 1 -1.75 13.16 -19.37
N ILE A 2 -2.63 12.71 -18.47
CA ILE A 2 -2.30 11.65 -17.51
C ILE A 2 -2.34 10.32 -18.29
N PRO A 3 -1.23 9.54 -18.27
CA PRO A 3 -1.22 8.25 -18.97
C PRO A 3 -2.25 7.30 -18.36
N LYS A 4 -2.73 6.35 -19.15
CA LYS A 4 -3.60 5.30 -18.63
C LYS A 4 -2.81 4.41 -17.69
N PRO A 5 -3.37 4.06 -16.52
CA PRO A 5 -2.71 3.12 -15.63
C PRO A 5 -2.65 1.72 -16.24
N ALA A 6 -1.53 1.05 -16.01
CA ALA A 6 -1.38 -0.34 -16.41
C ALA A 6 -2.03 -1.26 -15.37
N PHE A 7 -2.70 -2.31 -15.84
CA PHE A 7 -3.21 -3.34 -14.94
C PHE A 7 -2.06 -4.26 -14.50
N GLU A 8 -1.94 -4.47 -13.20
CA GLU A 8 -0.94 -5.37 -12.62
C GLU A 8 -1.62 -6.62 -12.08
N VAL A 9 -1.09 -7.79 -12.43
CA VAL A 9 -1.56 -9.07 -11.90
C VAL A 9 -0.75 -9.39 -10.66
N ILE A 10 -1.44 -9.54 -9.52
CA ILE A 10 -0.84 -9.92 -8.24
C ILE A 10 -1.13 -11.39 -8.00
N GLU A 11 -0.07 -12.19 -7.87
CA GLU A 11 -0.19 -13.63 -7.64
C GLU A 11 0.50 -13.99 -6.32
N PRO A 12 -0.29 -14.28 -5.25
CA PRO A 12 0.28 -14.82 -4.03
C PRO A 12 0.98 -16.17 -4.28
N ASP A 13 2.00 -16.45 -3.50
CA ASP A 13 2.65 -17.77 -3.51
C ASP A 13 1.65 -18.85 -3.14
N PHE A 14 1.93 -20.09 -3.61
CA PHE A 14 1.07 -21.23 -3.35
C PHE A 14 0.80 -21.40 -1.84
N GLY A 15 -0.47 -21.51 -1.49
CA GLY A 15 -0.89 -21.66 -0.09
C GLY A 15 -1.06 -20.33 0.67
N HIS A 16 -0.87 -19.20 0.01
CA HIS A 16 -1.06 -17.88 0.62
C HIS A 16 -2.23 -17.15 0.00
N SER A 17 -2.93 -16.34 0.81
CA SER A 17 -4.06 -15.52 0.37
C SER A 17 -3.69 -14.02 0.25
N TYR A 18 -2.41 -13.69 0.46
CA TYR A 18 -1.91 -12.32 0.39
C TYR A 18 -0.45 -12.35 -0.06
N THR A 19 0.07 -11.19 -0.46
CA THR A 19 1.50 -11.02 -0.74
C THR A 19 2.13 -10.13 0.32
N TYR A 20 3.39 -10.40 0.62
CA TYR A 20 4.25 -9.53 1.42
C TYR A 20 5.59 -9.42 0.73
N GLN A 21 6.03 -8.20 0.47
CA GLN A 21 7.31 -7.93 -0.17
C GLN A 21 8.00 -6.79 0.56
N GLN A 22 9.31 -6.90 0.69
CA GLN A 22 10.15 -5.84 1.26
C GLN A 22 11.22 -5.47 0.24
N PHE A 23 11.38 -4.18 0.02
CA PHE A 23 12.31 -3.61 -0.94
C PHE A 23 13.29 -2.69 -0.21
N ASP A 24 14.52 -2.64 -0.70
CA ASP A 24 15.57 -1.75 -0.21
C ASP A 24 16.51 -1.37 -1.36
N GLU A 25 17.65 -0.76 -1.04
CA GLU A 25 18.63 -0.36 -2.07
C GLU A 25 19.24 -1.55 -2.84
N HIS A 26 19.29 -2.73 -2.21
CA HIS A 26 19.82 -3.96 -2.84
C HIS A 26 18.76 -4.71 -3.62
N ASN A 27 17.50 -4.52 -3.29
CA ASN A 27 16.36 -5.13 -3.95
C ASN A 27 15.27 -4.06 -4.13
N PRO A 28 15.46 -3.11 -5.06
CA PRO A 28 14.51 -1.99 -5.21
C PRO A 28 13.19 -2.44 -5.82
N ASN A 29 12.15 -1.71 -5.49
CA ASN A 29 10.84 -1.88 -6.11
C ASN A 29 10.90 -1.33 -7.53
N LYS A 30 10.87 -2.23 -8.52
CA LYS A 30 10.97 -1.87 -9.94
C LYS A 30 9.65 -1.40 -10.54
N VAL A 31 8.56 -1.52 -9.80
CA VAL A 31 7.22 -1.12 -10.28
C VAL A 31 7.00 0.35 -9.98
N GLY A 32 7.77 1.22 -10.65
CA GLY A 32 7.62 2.67 -10.54
C GLY A 32 6.59 3.27 -11.49
N VAL A 33 5.80 2.43 -12.17
CA VAL A 33 4.85 2.88 -13.18
C VAL A 33 3.48 3.11 -12.58
N TRP A 34 2.72 3.97 -13.25
CA TRP A 34 1.32 4.23 -12.95
C TRP A 34 0.50 2.98 -13.22
N HIS A 35 -0.05 2.35 -12.16
CA HIS A 35 -0.70 1.04 -12.25
C HIS A 35 -1.86 0.92 -11.27
N TYR A 36 -2.67 -0.13 -11.46
CA TYR A 36 -3.76 -0.49 -10.55
C TYR A 36 -3.93 -2.00 -10.50
N HIS A 37 -4.53 -2.47 -9.44
CA HIS A 37 -4.86 -3.88 -9.22
C HIS A 37 -6.07 -3.99 -8.27
N PRO A 38 -6.82 -5.10 -8.28
CA PRO A 38 -8.00 -5.24 -7.43
C PRO A 38 -7.68 -5.44 -5.95
N GLU A 39 -6.46 -5.81 -5.60
CA GLU A 39 -6.03 -5.97 -4.22
C GLU A 39 -5.97 -4.62 -3.49
N ILE A 40 -6.29 -4.63 -2.18
CA ILE A 40 -5.95 -3.54 -1.29
C ILE A 40 -4.45 -3.63 -1.00
N GLU A 41 -3.80 -2.49 -0.89
CA GLU A 41 -2.37 -2.43 -0.64
C GLU A 41 -2.07 -1.57 0.58
N LEU A 42 -1.30 -2.13 1.51
CA LEU A 42 -0.76 -1.39 2.65
C LEU A 42 0.74 -1.23 2.43
N VAL A 43 1.19 0.02 2.35
CA VAL A 43 2.59 0.34 2.09
C VAL A 43 3.17 1.08 3.28
N TYR A 44 4.31 0.60 3.77
CA TYR A 44 5.13 1.31 4.74
C TYR A 44 6.48 1.64 4.14
N VAL A 45 6.83 2.93 4.13
CA VAL A 45 8.13 3.43 3.71
C VAL A 45 8.90 3.85 4.97
N ASN A 46 10.03 3.20 5.23
CA ASN A 46 10.82 3.46 6.43
C ASN A 46 11.74 4.66 6.18
N GLY A 47 11.36 5.79 6.73
CA GLY A 47 12.17 7.02 6.69
C GLY A 47 12.17 7.70 5.33
N GLY A 48 12.91 8.78 5.25
CA GLY A 48 13.03 9.56 4.04
C GLY A 48 11.81 10.42 3.74
N SER A 49 11.83 11.04 2.58
CA SER A 49 10.74 11.88 2.10
C SER A 49 10.56 11.67 0.60
N GLY A 50 9.38 11.95 0.10
CA GLY A 50 9.11 11.75 -1.31
C GLY A 50 7.75 12.25 -1.74
N LYS A 51 7.48 12.01 -3.00
CA LYS A 51 6.20 12.32 -3.64
C LYS A 51 5.40 11.02 -3.76
N ARG A 52 4.12 11.10 -3.47
CA ARG A 52 3.17 10.02 -3.77
C ARG A 52 2.11 10.51 -4.73
N GLN A 53 1.76 9.65 -5.67
CA GLN A 53 0.70 9.91 -6.64
C GLN A 53 -0.30 8.78 -6.54
N ILE A 54 -1.50 9.10 -6.04
CA ILE A 54 -2.55 8.12 -5.75
C ILE A 54 -3.86 8.71 -6.23
N GLY A 55 -4.52 8.00 -7.16
CA GLY A 55 -5.71 8.50 -7.80
C GLY A 55 -5.45 9.85 -8.45
N SER A 56 -6.29 10.83 -8.18
CA SER A 56 -6.15 12.18 -8.70
C SER A 56 -5.28 13.09 -7.83
N HIS A 57 -4.68 12.56 -6.76
CA HIS A 57 -3.95 13.36 -5.78
C HIS A 57 -2.44 13.17 -5.90
N VAL A 58 -1.73 14.29 -5.88
CA VAL A 58 -0.28 14.32 -5.70
C VAL A 58 -0.01 14.98 -4.36
N SER A 59 0.74 14.30 -3.51
CA SER A 59 1.11 14.80 -2.19
C SER A 59 2.53 14.36 -1.83
N TYR A 60 3.02 14.87 -0.72
CA TYR A 60 4.38 14.61 -0.28
C TYR A 60 4.36 14.05 1.13
N TYR A 61 5.32 13.16 1.44
CA TYR A 61 5.51 12.64 2.77
C TYR A 61 6.90 13.00 3.28
N THR A 62 7.04 13.06 4.60
CA THR A 62 8.31 13.27 5.29
C THR A 62 8.42 12.25 6.43
N ASP A 63 9.65 11.82 6.72
CA ASP A 63 9.94 10.84 7.78
C ASP A 63 9.14 9.55 7.59
N GLY A 64 9.22 9.02 6.36
CA GLY A 64 8.52 7.82 5.98
C GLY A 64 7.03 8.02 5.68
N ASP A 65 6.38 6.94 5.29
CA ASP A 65 4.98 6.95 4.92
C ASP A 65 4.30 5.64 5.33
N LEU A 66 3.05 5.73 5.71
CA LEU A 66 2.17 4.57 5.88
C LEU A 66 0.86 4.88 5.20
N ILE A 67 0.53 4.13 4.16
CA ILE A 67 -0.64 4.43 3.35
C ILE A 67 -1.40 3.15 3.00
N LEU A 68 -2.72 3.23 3.07
CA LEU A 68 -3.63 2.19 2.64
C LEU A 68 -4.28 2.62 1.32
N ILE A 69 -4.08 1.82 0.29
CA ILE A 69 -4.56 2.07 -1.06
C ILE A 69 -5.68 1.07 -1.35
N GLY A 70 -6.84 1.59 -1.70
CA GLY A 70 -8.01 0.76 -1.97
C GLY A 70 -7.94 0.00 -3.28
N SER A 71 -8.88 -0.91 -3.45
CA SER A 71 -9.02 -1.75 -4.64
C SER A 71 -9.15 -0.89 -5.91
N ASN A 72 -8.38 -1.24 -6.93
CA ASN A 72 -8.39 -0.60 -8.26
C ASN A 72 -8.08 0.90 -8.27
N LEU A 73 -7.48 1.43 -7.21
CA LEU A 73 -7.06 2.83 -7.16
C LEU A 73 -5.69 2.97 -7.82
N PRO A 74 -5.58 3.71 -8.92
CA PRO A 74 -4.29 3.88 -9.59
C PRO A 74 -3.27 4.58 -8.71
N HIS A 75 -2.03 4.11 -8.73
CA HIS A 75 -0.94 4.67 -7.93
C HIS A 75 0.42 4.34 -8.53
N CYS A 76 1.45 5.05 -8.06
CA CYS A 76 2.85 4.77 -8.37
C CYS A 76 3.56 4.15 -7.17
N GLY A 77 4.69 3.50 -7.41
CA GLY A 77 5.57 3.04 -6.34
C GLY A 77 6.18 4.19 -5.55
N PHE A 78 6.64 3.90 -4.34
CA PHE A 78 7.09 4.89 -3.36
C PHE A 78 8.60 4.89 -3.15
N THR A 79 9.29 3.83 -3.54
CA THR A 79 10.73 3.71 -3.30
C THR A 79 11.50 4.58 -4.28
N ASP A 80 12.26 5.53 -3.74
CA ASP A 80 13.18 6.35 -4.51
C ASP A 80 14.46 6.50 -3.67
N VAL A 81 15.57 5.99 -4.21
CA VAL A 81 16.87 6.01 -3.52
C VAL A 81 17.37 7.43 -3.25
N LEU A 82 16.88 8.42 -4.00
CA LEU A 82 17.28 9.80 -3.82
C LEU A 82 16.57 10.48 -2.64
N THR A 83 15.54 9.85 -2.07
CA THR A 83 14.75 10.43 -0.98
C THR A 83 15.21 9.99 0.41
N GLY A 84 16.20 9.11 0.50
CA GLY A 84 16.74 8.64 1.78
C GLY A 84 15.90 7.55 2.45
N ASN A 85 15.02 6.88 1.74
CA ASN A 85 14.25 5.74 2.25
C ASN A 85 15.18 4.57 2.56
N LYS A 86 14.95 3.91 3.70
CA LYS A 86 15.71 2.71 4.08
C LYS A 86 15.13 1.45 3.46
N SER A 87 13.81 1.34 3.48
CA SER A 87 13.08 0.18 2.97
C SER A 87 11.64 0.55 2.69
N GLU A 88 11.00 -0.30 1.91
CA GLU A 88 9.57 -0.24 1.63
C GLU A 88 8.99 -1.64 1.84
N SER A 89 7.93 -1.73 2.61
CA SER A 89 7.21 -2.99 2.85
C SER A 89 5.82 -2.88 2.27
N VAL A 90 5.42 -3.88 1.48
CA VAL A 90 4.16 -3.87 0.75
C VAL A 90 3.38 -5.13 1.07
N VAL A 91 2.16 -4.96 1.55
CA VAL A 91 1.20 -6.05 1.77
C VAL A 91 0.03 -5.86 0.84
N GLN A 92 -0.28 -6.87 0.05
CA GLN A 92 -1.40 -6.83 -0.90
C GLN A 92 -2.35 -7.98 -0.61
N MET A 93 -3.66 -7.68 -0.58
CA MET A 93 -4.69 -8.66 -0.27
C MET A 93 -6.01 -8.28 -0.93
N LYS A 94 -6.77 -9.25 -1.39
CA LYS A 94 -8.14 -9.00 -1.84
C LYS A 94 -9.02 -8.64 -0.63
N GLN A 95 -10.08 -7.88 -0.84
CA GLN A 95 -11.00 -7.50 0.24
C GLN A 95 -11.62 -8.71 0.93
N ASP A 96 -11.78 -9.82 0.21
CA ASP A 96 -12.36 -11.06 0.71
C ASP A 96 -11.30 -12.14 1.01
N PHE A 97 -10.04 -11.75 1.23
CA PHE A 97 -8.95 -12.72 1.39
C PHE A 97 -9.12 -13.67 2.58
N LEU A 98 -9.95 -13.31 3.56
CA LEU A 98 -10.28 -14.16 4.72
C LEU A 98 -11.63 -14.88 4.54
N GLY A 99 -12.21 -14.85 3.34
CA GLY A 99 -13.51 -15.43 3.03
C GLY A 99 -14.56 -14.35 2.72
N ASN A 100 -15.58 -14.74 1.96
CA ASN A 100 -16.54 -13.80 1.37
C ASN A 100 -17.32 -12.99 2.42
N ASP A 101 -17.58 -13.56 3.59
CA ASP A 101 -18.43 -12.93 4.60
C ASP A 101 -17.67 -12.49 5.85
N PHE A 102 -16.35 -12.70 5.90
CA PHE A 102 -15.57 -12.43 7.11
C PHE A 102 -15.67 -10.98 7.57
N PHE A 103 -15.54 -10.03 6.65
CA PHE A 103 -15.57 -8.60 6.99
C PHE A 103 -16.99 -8.05 7.15
N ASN A 104 -18.03 -8.88 6.89
CA ASN A 104 -19.43 -8.48 7.06
C ASN A 104 -19.95 -8.74 8.47
N ILE A 105 -19.19 -9.42 9.32
CA ILE A 105 -19.59 -9.63 10.71
C ILE A 105 -19.48 -8.32 11.51
N PRO A 106 -20.28 -8.15 12.57
CA PRO A 106 -20.32 -6.88 13.33
C PRO A 106 -18.97 -6.43 13.87
N GLU A 107 -18.12 -7.37 14.28
CA GLU A 107 -16.79 -7.10 14.85
C GLU A 107 -15.82 -6.51 13.83
N MET A 108 -16.08 -6.69 12.53
CA MET A 108 -15.24 -6.18 11.45
C MET A 108 -15.77 -4.89 10.81
N ARG A 109 -16.81 -4.29 11.38
CA ARG A 109 -17.45 -3.10 10.79
C ARG A 109 -16.48 -1.94 10.59
N LYS A 110 -15.59 -1.70 11.56
CA LYS A 110 -14.62 -0.61 11.47
C LYS A 110 -13.60 -0.86 10.36
N ILE A 111 -13.18 -2.12 10.18
CA ILE A 111 -12.23 -2.48 9.12
C ILE A 111 -12.90 -2.37 7.75
N GLN A 112 -14.14 -2.82 7.64
CA GLN A 112 -14.90 -2.66 6.39
C GLN A 112 -15.05 -1.18 6.01
N SER A 113 -15.35 -0.32 6.99
CA SER A 113 -15.42 1.12 6.76
C SER A 113 -14.08 1.70 6.33
N LEU A 114 -12.97 1.22 6.92
CA LEU A 114 -11.64 1.64 6.54
C LEU A 114 -11.35 1.27 5.06
N PHE A 115 -11.71 0.07 4.64
CA PHE A 115 -11.55 -0.35 3.25
C PHE A 115 -12.34 0.55 2.29
N GLN A 116 -13.53 0.99 2.67
CA GLN A 116 -14.32 1.92 1.87
C GLN A 116 -13.65 3.30 1.78
N ILE A 117 -13.16 3.82 2.89
CA ILE A 117 -12.44 5.11 2.93
C ILE A 117 -11.17 5.02 2.08
N ALA A 118 -10.52 3.87 2.06
CA ALA A 118 -9.30 3.63 1.30
C ALA A 118 -9.50 3.70 -0.22
N SER A 119 -10.73 3.76 -0.71
CA SER A 119 -11.00 3.97 -2.13
C SER A 119 -10.43 5.30 -2.65
N GLY A 120 -10.17 6.25 -1.78
CA GLY A 120 -9.47 7.50 -2.10
C GLY A 120 -8.04 7.55 -1.56
N GLY A 121 -7.56 6.46 -0.96
CA GLY A 121 -6.28 6.42 -0.26
C GLY A 121 -6.37 7.00 1.15
N VAL A 122 -5.68 6.37 2.09
CA VAL A 122 -5.62 6.82 3.49
C VAL A 122 -4.17 6.86 3.93
N ALA A 123 -3.69 8.03 4.34
CA ALA A 123 -2.37 8.19 4.93
C ALA A 123 -2.49 8.22 6.46
N PHE A 124 -1.69 7.41 7.13
CA PHE A 124 -1.62 7.39 8.59
C PHE A 124 -0.40 8.19 9.04
N THR A 125 -0.55 8.93 10.12
CA THR A 125 0.49 9.85 10.60
C THR A 125 0.79 9.61 12.09
N GLY A 126 1.87 10.25 12.57
CA GLY A 126 2.21 10.27 13.98
C GLY A 126 2.56 8.89 14.53
N SER A 127 2.11 8.60 15.74
CA SER A 127 2.42 7.35 16.43
C SER A 127 1.84 6.12 15.74
N THR A 128 0.73 6.26 15.04
CA THR A 128 0.13 5.17 14.27
C THR A 128 1.06 4.72 13.15
N LYS A 129 1.61 5.66 12.39
CA LYS A 129 2.57 5.37 11.32
C LYS A 129 3.76 4.57 11.86
N LYS A 130 4.35 5.01 12.97
CA LYS A 130 5.49 4.36 13.58
C LYS A 130 5.16 2.94 14.07
N LYS A 131 4.10 2.81 14.87
CA LYS A 131 3.73 1.53 15.50
C LYS A 131 3.34 0.47 14.47
N ILE A 132 2.56 0.84 13.47
CA ILE A 132 2.16 -0.09 12.43
C ILE A 132 3.35 -0.45 11.55
N GLY A 133 4.19 0.54 11.20
CA GLY A 133 5.40 0.30 10.42
C GLY A 133 6.32 -0.71 11.07
N GLU A 134 6.56 -0.57 12.37
CA GLU A 134 7.37 -1.52 13.14
C GLU A 134 6.81 -2.95 13.08
N LYS A 135 5.48 -3.09 13.07
CA LYS A 135 4.82 -4.40 12.97
C LYS A 135 4.92 -4.99 11.56
N ILE A 136 4.87 -4.16 10.55
CA ILE A 136 4.95 -4.61 9.15
C ILE A 136 6.35 -5.13 8.82
N GLU A 137 7.37 -4.54 9.40
CA GLU A 137 8.78 -4.87 9.10
C GLU A 137 9.32 -6.12 9.81
N ILE A 138 8.56 -6.77 10.63
CA ILE A 138 9.04 -7.94 11.36
C ILE A 138 9.46 -9.08 10.43
#